data_38b65f508e77b86cadb89b6bfe5928e9
#
_entry.id   38b65f508e77b86cadb89b6bfe5928e9
#
_cell.length_a   1.000
_cell.length_b   1.000
_cell.length_c   1.000
_cell.angle_alpha   90.00
_cell.angle_beta   90.00
_cell.angle_gamma   90.00
#
_symmetry.space_group_name_H-M   'P 1'
#
loop_
_entity.id
_entity.type
_entity.pdbx_description
1 polymer ?
#
loop_
_entity_poly.entity_id
_entity_poly.type
_entity_poly.pdbx_seq_one_letter_code
_entity_poly.pdbx_strand_id
1 'polypeptide(L)'
;MPSRRGRARWTCRRNRRGASVKDMSKESPRRSDQGAEELRVRTLAMAQWCALAREGCAPPGTIPLEGDSMRPLIRRGRDPVTIVPVGGALKKGDVALFTLGDGRYVVHRIWKLRGDFVRTLGDNCARPEPWFPREQVLGVAVAVERDGRRIDLKSVRSRLWGRLWMAGLPMRRACIRTRAMFQRAKAVFSKAQRR
;
A
#
# COMPACT_ATOMS: atom_id res chain seq x y z
N MET A 1 7.61 41.47 38.18
CA MET A 1 8.91 40.84 38.60
C MET A 1 8.91 39.41 38.12
N PRO A 2 9.81 38.98 37.23
CA PRO A 2 9.76 37.67 36.63
C PRO A 2 10.63 36.66 37.38
N SER A 3 10.07 35.48 37.61
CA SER A 3 10.69 34.31 38.21
C SER A 3 11.65 33.58 37.27
N ARG A 4 12.82 33.24 37.74
CA ARG A 4 13.95 32.65 37.05
C ARG A 4 13.71 31.19 36.66
N ARG A 5 13.98 30.86 35.40
CA ARG A 5 14.04 29.48 34.88
C ARG A 5 15.36 28.82 35.32
N GLY A 6 15.28 27.73 36.09
CA GLY A 6 16.40 26.85 36.39
C GLY A 6 16.73 25.96 35.16
N ARG A 7 17.97 26.10 34.66
CA ARG A 7 18.53 25.16 33.66
C ARG A 7 19.14 23.98 34.42
N ALA A 8 18.59 22.81 34.25
CA ALA A 8 19.22 21.58 34.71
C ALA A 8 20.43 21.25 33.80
N ARG A 9 21.62 21.28 34.42
CA ARG A 9 22.90 20.96 33.76
C ARG A 9 23.15 19.46 33.98
N TRP A 10 23.05 18.65 32.95
CA TRP A 10 23.43 17.24 32.98
C TRP A 10 24.94 17.13 32.89
N THR A 11 25.59 16.72 34.00
CA THR A 11 27.01 16.37 34.04
C THR A 11 27.17 14.88 33.75
N CYS A 12 27.76 14.55 32.60
CA CYS A 12 28.17 13.19 32.29
C CYS A 12 29.37 12.76 33.15
N ARG A 13 29.15 11.86 34.09
CA ARG A 13 30.23 11.25 34.90
C ARG A 13 30.96 10.22 34.03
N ARG A 14 32.20 10.52 33.70
CA ARG A 14 33.13 9.64 32.98
C ARG A 14 33.58 8.51 33.92
N ASN A 15 33.09 7.30 33.73
CA ASN A 15 33.53 6.11 34.42
C ASN A 15 34.70 5.47 33.64
N ARG A 16 35.94 5.63 34.16
CA ARG A 16 37.12 4.94 33.62
C ARG A 16 37.20 3.56 34.28
N ARG A 17 36.81 2.51 33.55
CA ARG A 17 37.37 1.16 33.76
C ARG A 17 37.60 0.57 32.37
N GLY A 18 38.90 0.28 32.09
CA GLY A 18 39.32 -0.35 30.85
C GLY A 18 38.78 -1.76 30.76
N ALA A 19 38.00 -2.00 29.72
CA ALA A 19 37.73 -3.31 29.17
C ALA A 19 38.23 -3.30 27.74
N SER A 20 39.18 -4.18 27.47
CA SER A 20 39.72 -4.45 26.13
C SER A 20 38.57 -4.76 25.17
N VAL A 21 38.35 -3.86 24.23
CA VAL A 21 37.40 -4.09 23.11
C VAL A 21 38.11 -5.02 22.15
N LYS A 22 37.79 -6.30 22.25
CA LYS A 22 38.05 -7.25 21.17
C LYS A 22 37.36 -6.71 19.91
N ASP A 23 38.16 -6.62 18.85
CA ASP A 23 37.83 -6.31 17.48
C ASP A 23 36.61 -7.13 17.02
N MET A 24 35.43 -6.52 17.10
CA MET A 24 34.24 -7.01 16.42
C MET A 24 34.33 -6.54 14.98
N SER A 25 34.97 -7.37 14.16
CA SER A 25 34.98 -7.30 12.71
C SER A 25 33.59 -6.86 12.21
N LYS A 26 33.59 -5.77 11.45
CA LYS A 26 32.44 -5.21 10.74
C LYS A 26 31.88 -6.26 9.80
N GLU A 27 30.98 -7.10 10.27
CA GLU A 27 30.12 -7.89 9.40
C GLU A 27 29.09 -6.95 8.80
N SER A 28 29.29 -6.56 7.56
CA SER A 28 28.29 -5.80 6.81
C SER A 28 27.01 -6.65 6.74
N PRO A 29 25.83 -6.11 7.11
CA PRO A 29 24.60 -6.89 7.10
C PRO A 29 24.36 -7.46 5.71
N ARG A 30 24.05 -8.74 5.64
CA ARG A 30 23.79 -9.44 4.36
C ARG A 30 22.63 -8.76 3.64
N ARG A 31 22.66 -8.73 2.33
CA ARG A 31 21.66 -8.08 1.47
C ARG A 31 20.21 -8.54 1.77
N SER A 32 20.05 -9.78 2.27
CA SER A 32 18.79 -10.35 2.78
C SER A 32 18.28 -9.63 4.04
N ASP A 33 19.19 -9.28 4.95
CA ASP A 33 18.85 -8.69 6.25
C ASP A 33 18.45 -7.21 6.09
N GLN A 34 19.09 -6.51 5.15
CA GLN A 34 18.72 -5.15 4.80
C GLN A 34 17.31 -5.08 4.18
N GLY A 35 16.96 -6.02 3.30
CA GLY A 35 15.62 -6.11 2.72
C GLY A 35 14.54 -6.42 3.76
N ALA A 36 14.83 -7.28 4.73
CA ALA A 36 13.90 -7.63 5.80
C ALA A 36 13.67 -6.45 6.76
N GLU A 37 14.73 -5.70 7.09
CA GLU A 37 14.64 -4.52 7.95
C GLU A 37 13.90 -3.37 7.26
N GLU A 38 14.18 -3.12 5.99
CA GLU A 38 13.45 -2.13 5.18
C GLU A 38 11.95 -2.45 5.09
N LEU A 39 11.60 -3.73 4.94
CA LEU A 39 10.21 -4.18 4.94
C LEU A 39 9.54 -3.97 6.30
N ARG A 40 10.25 -4.25 7.40
CA ARG A 40 9.75 -3.99 8.77
C ARG A 40 9.47 -2.51 9.00
N VAL A 41 10.40 -1.64 8.65
CA VAL A 41 10.26 -0.18 8.78
C VAL A 41 9.07 0.32 7.97
N ARG A 42 8.91 -0.14 6.72
CA ARG A 42 7.76 0.21 5.87
C ARG A 42 6.42 -0.27 6.46
N THR A 43 6.39 -1.47 7.03
CA THR A 43 5.19 -2.04 7.65
C THR A 43 4.80 -1.25 8.90
N LEU A 44 5.75 -0.88 9.75
CA LEU A 44 5.51 -0.05 10.93
C LEU A 44 5.01 1.34 10.56
N ALA A 45 5.63 1.98 9.57
CA ALA A 45 5.19 3.29 9.08
C ALA A 45 3.75 3.23 8.51
N MET A 46 3.40 2.16 7.81
CA MET A 46 2.03 1.95 7.30
C MET A 46 1.04 1.75 8.44
N ALA A 47 1.38 0.93 9.44
CA ALA A 47 0.51 0.70 10.60
C ALA A 47 0.25 1.99 11.39
N GLN A 48 1.28 2.81 11.61
CA GLN A 48 1.16 4.12 12.24
C GLN A 48 0.28 5.07 11.43
N TRP A 49 0.52 5.16 10.11
CA TRP A 49 -0.32 5.97 9.23
C TRP A 49 -1.78 5.53 9.28
N CYS A 50 -2.05 4.23 9.29
CA CYS A 50 -3.39 3.68 9.35
C CYS A 50 -4.09 3.95 10.69
N ALA A 51 -3.35 3.95 11.81
CA ALA A 51 -3.87 4.36 13.11
C ALA A 51 -4.32 5.82 13.08
N LEU A 52 -3.46 6.73 12.64
CA LEU A 52 -3.78 8.15 12.49
C LEU A 52 -4.93 8.38 11.48
N ALA A 53 -5.03 7.56 10.44
CA ALA A 53 -6.11 7.67 9.45
C ALA A 53 -7.47 7.29 10.04
N ARG A 54 -7.53 6.32 10.96
CA ARG A 54 -8.76 5.98 11.70
C ARG A 54 -9.22 7.12 12.61
N GLU A 55 -8.29 7.85 13.17
CA GLU A 55 -8.54 9.04 14.00
C GLU A 55 -8.82 10.30 13.17
N GLY A 56 -8.74 10.22 11.84
CA GLY A 56 -8.93 11.35 10.93
C GLY A 56 -7.76 12.35 10.91
N CYS A 57 -6.64 12.03 11.57
CA CYS A 57 -5.49 12.93 11.76
C CYS A 57 -4.29 12.63 10.86
N ALA A 58 -4.35 11.60 10.01
CA ALA A 58 -3.21 11.26 9.16
C ALA A 58 -2.97 12.32 8.09
N PRO A 59 -1.73 12.73 7.85
CA PRO A 59 -1.37 13.56 6.71
C PRO A 59 -1.49 12.75 5.40
N PRO A 60 -1.52 13.41 4.22
CA PRO A 60 -1.35 12.72 2.95
C PRO A 60 -0.08 11.87 2.97
N GLY A 61 -0.22 10.58 2.67
CA GLY A 61 0.90 9.63 2.63
C GLY A 61 1.18 9.13 1.22
N THR A 62 2.44 8.99 0.85
CA THR A 62 2.83 8.39 -0.44
C THR A 62 3.43 7.00 -0.18
N ILE A 63 2.81 5.98 -0.79
CA ILE A 63 3.20 4.59 -0.60
C ILE A 63 3.48 3.89 -1.92
N PRO A 64 4.53 3.05 -2.01
CA PRO A 64 4.70 2.12 -3.11
C PRO A 64 3.75 0.94 -2.95
N LEU A 65 3.21 0.43 -4.07
CA LEU A 65 2.39 -0.79 -4.07
C LEU A 65 3.21 -1.98 -4.55
N GLU A 66 3.11 -3.08 -3.80
CA GLU A 66 3.87 -4.30 -4.07
C GLU A 66 3.14 -5.29 -5.01
N GLY A 67 1.86 -5.10 -5.26
CA GLY A 67 1.03 -5.99 -6.06
C GLY A 67 0.79 -5.50 -7.48
N ASP A 68 0.44 -6.42 -8.38
CA ASP A 68 0.03 -6.15 -9.76
C ASP A 68 -1.49 -6.01 -9.92
N SER A 69 -2.25 -6.06 -8.83
CA SER A 69 -3.73 -6.06 -8.85
C SER A 69 -4.34 -4.78 -9.44
N MET A 70 -3.62 -3.66 -9.40
CA MET A 70 -4.08 -2.37 -9.89
C MET A 70 -3.51 -1.98 -11.26
N ARG A 71 -2.83 -2.89 -11.98
CA ARG A 71 -2.41 -2.64 -13.36
C ARG A 71 -3.63 -2.51 -14.30
N PRO A 72 -3.60 -1.65 -15.31
CA PRO A 72 -2.48 -0.78 -15.74
C PRO A 72 -2.42 0.56 -15.01
N LEU A 73 -3.39 0.86 -14.11
CA LEU A 73 -3.44 2.15 -13.43
C LEU A 73 -2.19 2.39 -12.56
N ILE A 74 -1.73 1.38 -11.83
CA ILE A 74 -0.58 1.45 -10.93
C ILE A 74 0.36 0.29 -11.24
N ARG A 75 1.62 0.60 -11.53
CA ARG A 75 2.67 -0.41 -11.80
C ARG A 75 3.42 -0.70 -10.51
N ARG A 76 3.53 -1.98 -10.18
CA ARG A 76 4.22 -2.49 -9.00
C ARG A 76 5.61 -1.85 -8.83
N GLY A 77 5.89 -1.31 -7.63
CA GLY A 77 7.19 -0.79 -7.23
C GLY A 77 7.70 0.42 -8.02
N ARG A 78 6.93 0.92 -9.01
CA ARG A 78 7.33 2.02 -9.91
C ARG A 78 6.49 3.27 -9.77
N ASP A 79 5.20 3.10 -9.49
CA ASP A 79 4.23 4.18 -9.46
C ASP A 79 3.79 4.41 -8.00
N PRO A 80 4.45 5.29 -7.21
CA PRO A 80 4.01 5.63 -5.87
C PRO A 80 2.61 6.25 -5.89
N VAL A 81 1.82 5.93 -4.86
CA VAL A 81 0.42 6.37 -4.74
C VAL A 81 0.27 7.29 -3.55
N THR A 82 -0.24 8.49 -3.78
CA THR A 82 -0.60 9.42 -2.69
C THR A 82 -1.99 9.09 -2.19
N ILE A 83 -2.10 8.77 -0.90
CA ILE A 83 -3.34 8.43 -0.21
C ILE A 83 -3.64 9.51 0.83
N VAL A 84 -4.90 9.87 0.96
CA VAL A 84 -5.43 10.73 2.01
C VAL A 84 -6.42 9.96 2.86
N PRO A 85 -6.59 10.27 4.15
CA PRO A 85 -7.65 9.72 4.98
C PRO A 85 -9.03 9.92 4.34
N VAL A 86 -9.99 9.09 4.73
CA VAL A 86 -11.37 9.23 4.26
C VAL A 86 -11.97 10.50 4.87
N GLY A 87 -12.04 11.59 4.11
CA GLY A 87 -12.58 12.88 4.53
C GLY A 87 -14.00 13.16 4.01
N GLY A 88 -14.73 12.15 3.54
CA GLY A 88 -16.07 12.34 2.98
C GLY A 88 -16.70 11.08 2.44
N ALA A 89 -17.80 11.22 1.68
CA ALA A 89 -18.50 10.08 1.12
C ALA A 89 -17.66 9.34 0.09
N LEU A 90 -17.48 8.04 0.30
CA LEU A 90 -16.88 7.13 -0.68
C LEU A 90 -17.75 7.02 -1.92
N LYS A 91 -17.13 7.00 -3.10
CA LYS A 91 -17.83 6.91 -4.38
C LYS A 91 -17.38 5.70 -5.17
N LYS A 92 -18.30 5.13 -5.95
CA LYS A 92 -17.95 4.10 -6.93
C LYS A 92 -16.90 4.64 -7.89
N GLY A 93 -15.81 3.87 -8.04
CA GLY A 93 -14.67 4.26 -8.85
C GLY A 93 -13.49 4.82 -8.08
N ASP A 94 -13.66 5.26 -6.84
CA ASP A 94 -12.55 5.66 -5.99
C ASP A 94 -11.58 4.48 -5.80
N VAL A 95 -10.30 4.78 -5.71
CA VAL A 95 -9.26 3.80 -5.38
C VAL A 95 -9.01 3.91 -3.87
N ALA A 96 -9.35 2.88 -3.15
CA ALA A 96 -9.36 2.87 -1.69
C ALA A 96 -8.26 2.00 -1.10
N LEU A 97 -7.64 2.47 -0.02
CA LEU A 97 -6.80 1.68 0.88
C LEU A 97 -7.69 1.12 1.99
N PHE A 98 -7.63 -0.17 2.24
CA PHE A 98 -8.40 -0.84 3.29
C PHE A 98 -7.63 -2.04 3.84
N THR A 99 -8.08 -2.57 4.98
CA THR A 99 -7.54 -3.80 5.56
C THR A 99 -8.44 -4.98 5.25
N LEU A 100 -7.84 -6.12 4.91
CA LEU A 100 -8.55 -7.41 4.88
C LEU A 100 -8.58 -8.05 6.27
N GLY A 101 -9.43 -9.06 6.44
CA GLY A 101 -9.57 -9.81 7.70
C GLY A 101 -8.28 -10.48 8.19
N ASP A 102 -7.31 -10.69 7.32
CA ASP A 102 -5.97 -11.21 7.63
C ASP A 102 -4.94 -10.10 7.99
N GLY A 103 -5.39 -8.86 8.16
CA GLY A 103 -4.55 -7.71 8.52
C GLY A 103 -3.74 -7.09 7.37
N ARG A 104 -3.84 -7.62 6.15
CA ARG A 104 -3.13 -7.06 4.99
C ARG A 104 -3.77 -5.76 4.54
N TYR A 105 -2.92 -4.80 4.17
CA TYR A 105 -3.33 -3.55 3.53
C TYR A 105 -3.44 -3.76 2.03
N VAL A 106 -4.59 -3.37 1.47
CA VAL A 106 -4.89 -3.55 0.05
C VAL A 106 -5.39 -2.24 -0.55
N VAL A 107 -4.96 -1.97 -1.78
CA VAL A 107 -5.44 -0.82 -2.56
C VAL A 107 -6.18 -1.34 -3.77
N HIS A 108 -7.50 -1.20 -3.78
CA HIS A 108 -8.36 -1.58 -4.90
C HIS A 108 -9.41 -0.51 -5.20
N ARG A 109 -10.03 -0.62 -6.36
CA ARG A 109 -11.11 0.28 -6.78
C ARG A 109 -12.44 -0.10 -6.15
N ILE A 110 -13.17 0.86 -5.61
CA ILE A 110 -14.54 0.67 -5.13
C ILE A 110 -15.44 0.30 -6.31
N TRP A 111 -15.92 -0.93 -6.31
CA TRP A 111 -16.78 -1.46 -7.36
C TRP A 111 -18.25 -1.27 -7.06
N LYS A 112 -18.67 -1.54 -5.81
CA LYS A 112 -20.05 -1.39 -5.35
C LYS A 112 -20.09 -0.83 -3.94
N LEU A 113 -21.15 -0.09 -3.66
CA LEU A 113 -21.53 0.42 -2.34
C LEU A 113 -22.96 -0.06 -2.03
N ARG A 114 -23.22 -0.49 -0.81
CA ARG A 114 -24.54 -0.89 -0.33
C ARG A 114 -24.67 -0.55 1.15
N GLY A 115 -25.37 0.54 1.48
CA GLY A 115 -25.40 1.06 2.86
C GLY A 115 -23.99 1.26 3.38
N ASP A 116 -23.70 0.68 4.53
CA ASP A 116 -22.38 0.78 5.20
C ASP A 116 -21.37 -0.27 4.70
N PHE A 117 -21.69 -0.99 3.65
CA PHE A 117 -20.81 -2.01 3.08
C PHE A 117 -20.18 -1.55 1.77
N VAL A 118 -18.92 -1.93 1.60
CA VAL A 118 -18.12 -1.67 0.41
C VAL A 118 -17.69 -2.99 -0.21
N ARG A 119 -17.64 -3.01 -1.52
CA ARG A 119 -17.04 -4.09 -2.28
C ARG A 119 -16.06 -3.54 -3.29
N THR A 120 -14.84 -4.02 -3.26
CA THR A 120 -13.75 -3.54 -4.11
C THR A 120 -13.33 -4.57 -5.14
N LEU A 121 -12.62 -4.09 -6.16
CA LEU A 121 -12.04 -4.91 -7.21
C LEU A 121 -10.74 -4.28 -7.70
N GLY A 122 -9.68 -5.06 -7.73
CA GLY A 122 -8.44 -4.67 -8.39
C GLY A 122 -8.62 -4.53 -9.90
N ASP A 123 -8.00 -3.53 -10.49
CA ASP A 123 -8.12 -3.27 -11.93
C ASP A 123 -7.62 -4.45 -12.80
N ASN A 124 -6.74 -5.29 -12.26
CA ASN A 124 -6.23 -6.51 -12.89
C ASN A 124 -6.76 -7.80 -12.23
N CYS A 125 -7.82 -7.72 -11.43
CA CYS A 125 -8.40 -8.88 -10.76
C CYS A 125 -9.66 -9.37 -11.47
N ALA A 126 -9.80 -10.71 -11.55
CA ALA A 126 -11.00 -11.35 -12.12
C ALA A 126 -12.16 -11.42 -11.12
N ARG A 127 -11.86 -11.45 -9.82
CA ARG A 127 -12.86 -11.59 -8.75
C ARG A 127 -12.80 -10.39 -7.82
N PRO A 128 -13.96 -9.88 -7.39
CA PRO A 128 -14.00 -8.82 -6.38
C PRO A 128 -13.73 -9.41 -5.00
N GLU A 129 -13.30 -8.52 -4.10
CA GLU A 129 -13.22 -8.85 -2.68
C GLU A 129 -14.61 -9.16 -2.09
N PRO A 130 -14.72 -9.87 -0.98
CA PRO A 130 -15.95 -9.97 -0.23
C PRO A 130 -16.51 -8.58 0.14
N TRP A 131 -17.77 -8.51 0.56
CA TRP A 131 -18.30 -7.31 1.17
C TRP A 131 -17.65 -7.09 2.53
N PHE A 132 -17.25 -5.87 2.84
CA PHE A 132 -16.68 -5.49 4.12
C PHE A 132 -17.24 -4.13 4.58
N PRO A 133 -17.22 -3.85 5.89
CA PRO A 133 -17.70 -2.58 6.45
C PRO A 133 -16.89 -1.39 5.93
N ARG A 134 -17.57 -0.25 5.77
CA ARG A 134 -16.97 1.01 5.28
C ARG A 134 -15.85 1.52 6.20
N GLU A 135 -15.94 1.26 7.50
CA GLU A 135 -14.94 1.65 8.51
C GLU A 135 -13.57 0.98 8.27
N GLN A 136 -13.53 -0.11 7.52
CA GLN A 136 -12.26 -0.74 7.14
C GLN A 136 -11.53 0.01 6.02
N VAL A 137 -12.18 0.99 5.37
CA VAL A 137 -11.53 1.88 4.41
C VAL A 137 -10.79 2.96 5.16
N LEU A 138 -9.46 2.95 5.08
CA LEU A 138 -8.56 3.83 5.81
C LEU A 138 -8.26 5.12 5.04
N GLY A 139 -8.29 5.05 3.72
CA GLY A 139 -7.98 6.20 2.88
C GLY A 139 -8.36 6.01 1.42
N VAL A 140 -8.25 7.10 0.67
CA VAL A 140 -8.53 7.16 -0.76
C VAL A 140 -7.30 7.67 -1.50
N ALA A 141 -6.91 6.98 -2.57
CA ALA A 141 -5.84 7.42 -3.44
C ALA A 141 -6.27 8.65 -4.24
N VAL A 142 -5.49 9.70 -4.16
CA VAL A 142 -5.75 10.98 -4.83
C VAL A 142 -4.84 11.23 -6.02
N ALA A 143 -3.64 10.64 -6.02
CA ALA A 143 -2.70 10.78 -7.11
C ALA A 143 -1.82 9.53 -7.27
N VAL A 144 -1.29 9.36 -8.47
CA VAL A 144 -0.26 8.36 -8.82
C VAL A 144 0.88 9.11 -9.47
N GLU A 145 2.11 8.83 -9.04
CA GLU A 145 3.30 9.36 -9.68
C GLU A 145 3.83 8.34 -10.70
N ARG A 146 3.94 8.77 -11.94
CA ARG A 146 4.39 7.92 -13.04
C ARG A 146 5.43 8.63 -13.88
N ASP A 147 6.65 8.07 -13.90
CA ASP A 147 7.74 8.58 -14.71
C ASP A 147 7.93 10.11 -14.53
N GLY A 148 7.93 10.59 -13.27
CA GLY A 148 8.04 12.00 -12.89
C GLY A 148 6.79 12.86 -13.12
N ARG A 149 5.68 12.26 -13.59
CA ARG A 149 4.39 12.95 -13.78
C ARG A 149 3.39 12.54 -12.74
N ARG A 150 2.72 13.55 -12.16
CA ARG A 150 1.62 13.33 -11.21
C ARG A 150 0.29 13.19 -11.97
N ILE A 151 -0.36 12.06 -11.80
CA ILE A 151 -1.71 11.77 -12.35
C ILE A 151 -2.71 11.97 -11.22
N ASP A 152 -3.54 12.99 -11.34
CA ASP A 152 -4.63 13.25 -10.38
C ASP A 152 -5.80 12.29 -10.63
N LEU A 153 -6.08 11.43 -9.64
CA LEU A 153 -7.18 10.45 -9.69
C LEU A 153 -8.55 11.07 -9.44
N LYS A 154 -8.61 12.29 -8.88
CA LYS A 154 -9.87 13.04 -8.67
C LYS A 154 -10.27 13.87 -9.88
N SER A 155 -9.43 14.02 -10.88
CA SER A 155 -9.74 14.75 -12.10
C SER A 155 -10.90 14.11 -12.88
N VAL A 156 -11.63 14.91 -13.63
CA VAL A 156 -12.75 14.44 -14.49
C VAL A 156 -12.29 13.36 -15.46
N ARG A 157 -11.12 13.56 -16.08
CA ARG A 157 -10.49 12.60 -17.01
C ARG A 157 -10.23 11.25 -16.34
N SER A 158 -9.63 11.25 -15.16
CA SER A 158 -9.34 10.02 -14.41
C SER A 158 -10.61 9.30 -13.96
N ARG A 159 -11.64 10.05 -13.56
CA ARG A 159 -12.95 9.49 -13.20
C ARG A 159 -13.65 8.87 -14.41
N LEU A 160 -13.63 9.55 -15.56
CA LEU A 160 -14.19 9.01 -16.80
C LEU A 160 -13.47 7.74 -17.22
N TRP A 161 -12.13 7.75 -17.19
CA TRP A 161 -11.32 6.56 -17.45
C TRP A 161 -11.68 5.41 -16.49
N GLY A 162 -11.81 5.67 -15.19
CA GLY A 162 -12.23 4.67 -14.21
C GLY A 162 -13.62 4.08 -14.49
N ARG A 163 -14.57 4.90 -14.96
CA ARG A 163 -15.92 4.43 -15.36
C ARG A 163 -15.87 3.54 -16.60
N LEU A 164 -15.15 3.95 -17.63
CA LEU A 164 -14.93 3.14 -18.85
C LEU A 164 -14.21 1.84 -18.52
N TRP A 165 -13.22 1.91 -17.63
CA TRP A 165 -12.48 0.74 -17.16
C TRP A 165 -13.39 -0.25 -16.42
N MET A 166 -14.32 0.23 -15.60
CA MET A 166 -15.31 -0.61 -14.92
C MET A 166 -16.39 -1.15 -15.89
N ALA A 167 -16.81 -0.39 -16.89
CA ALA A 167 -17.75 -0.84 -17.91
C ALA A 167 -17.17 -2.01 -18.73
N GLY A 168 -15.87 -1.97 -19.06
CA GLY A 168 -15.16 -3.05 -19.74
C GLY A 168 -14.86 -4.29 -18.88
N LEU A 169 -15.37 -4.35 -17.67
CA LEU A 169 -15.10 -5.42 -16.71
C LEU A 169 -15.43 -6.84 -17.22
N PRO A 170 -16.57 -7.10 -17.90
CA PRO A 170 -16.90 -8.45 -18.38
C PRO A 170 -15.84 -8.98 -19.36
N MET A 171 -15.45 -8.15 -20.33
CA MET A 171 -14.44 -8.50 -21.32
C MET A 171 -13.06 -8.71 -20.70
N ARG A 172 -12.65 -7.85 -19.76
CA ARG A 172 -11.39 -8.03 -19.03
C ARG A 172 -11.36 -9.31 -18.22
N ARG A 173 -12.46 -9.65 -17.55
CA ARG A 173 -12.57 -10.90 -16.79
C ARG A 173 -12.37 -12.12 -17.68
N ALA A 174 -12.96 -12.09 -18.88
CA ALA A 174 -12.73 -13.15 -19.87
C ALA A 174 -11.24 -13.22 -20.24
N CYS A 175 -10.60 -12.09 -20.60
CA CYS A 175 -9.18 -12.05 -20.96
C CYS A 175 -8.26 -12.50 -19.81
N ILE A 176 -8.54 -12.10 -18.56
CA ILE A 176 -7.73 -12.52 -17.40
C ILE A 176 -7.88 -14.02 -17.16
N ARG A 177 -9.10 -14.56 -17.27
CA ARG A 177 -9.36 -16.01 -17.11
C ARG A 177 -8.68 -16.84 -18.19
N THR A 178 -8.77 -16.44 -19.46
CA THR A 178 -8.10 -17.14 -20.56
C THR A 178 -6.60 -17.10 -20.39
N ARG A 179 -6.02 -15.95 -20.05
CA ARG A 179 -4.58 -15.83 -19.79
C ARG A 179 -4.11 -16.73 -18.63
N ALA A 180 -4.88 -16.78 -17.54
CA ALA A 180 -4.58 -17.66 -16.40
C ALA A 180 -4.68 -19.14 -16.80
N MET A 181 -5.64 -19.51 -17.64
CA MET A 181 -5.77 -20.87 -18.16
C MET A 181 -4.58 -21.25 -19.04
N PHE A 182 -4.14 -20.39 -19.96
CA PHE A 182 -2.93 -20.62 -20.78
C PHE A 182 -1.66 -20.74 -19.93
N GLN A 183 -1.51 -19.91 -18.90
CA GLN A 183 -0.35 -20.01 -17.99
C GLN A 183 -0.32 -21.32 -17.23
N ARG A 184 -1.48 -21.81 -16.75
CA ARG A 184 -1.62 -23.11 -16.10
C ARG A 184 -1.30 -24.26 -17.07
N ALA A 185 -1.82 -24.21 -18.28
CA ALA A 185 -1.54 -25.22 -19.33
C ALA A 185 -0.03 -25.29 -19.65
N LYS A 186 0.64 -24.13 -19.83
CA LYS A 186 2.09 -24.07 -20.02
C LYS A 186 2.86 -24.65 -18.85
N ALA A 187 2.47 -24.38 -17.61
CA ALA A 187 3.13 -24.89 -16.42
C ALA A 187 3.01 -26.42 -16.32
N VAL A 188 1.85 -26.99 -16.65
CA VAL A 188 1.63 -28.45 -16.68
C VAL A 188 2.49 -29.10 -17.77
N PHE A 189 2.50 -28.52 -18.99
CA PHE A 189 3.29 -29.03 -20.10
C PHE A 189 4.80 -29.00 -19.83
N SER A 190 5.30 -27.88 -19.27
CA SER A 190 6.71 -27.76 -18.87
C SER A 190 7.12 -28.77 -17.78
N LYS A 191 6.20 -29.10 -16.86
CA LYS A 191 6.45 -30.12 -15.83
C LYS A 191 6.46 -31.52 -16.40
N ALA A 192 5.68 -31.82 -17.43
CA ALA A 192 5.63 -33.09 -18.12
C ALA A 192 6.91 -33.37 -18.95
N GLN A 193 7.52 -32.32 -19.53
CA GLN A 193 8.76 -32.44 -20.30
C GLN A 193 10.03 -32.62 -19.45
N ARG A 194 9.96 -32.40 -18.14
CA ARG A 194 11.11 -32.56 -17.21
C ARG A 194 11.12 -33.92 -16.49
N ARG A 195 10.19 -34.80 -16.82
CA ARG A 195 10.15 -36.21 -16.36
C ARG A 195 10.57 -37.17 -17.45
#